data_3cba7b158c10db647b8c6eebe90249a3
#
_entry.id   3cba7b158c10db647b8c6eebe90249a3
#
_cell.length_a   1.000
_cell.length_b   1.000
_cell.length_c   1.000
_cell.angle_alpha   90.00
_cell.angle_beta   90.00
_cell.angle_gamma   90.00
#
_symmetry.space_group_name_H-M   'P 1'
#
loop_
_entity.id
_entity.type
_entity.pdbx_description
1 polymer ?
#
loop_
_entity_poly.entity_id
_entity_poly.type
_entity_poly.pdbx_seq_one_letter_code
_entity_poly.pdbx_strand_id
1 'polypeptide(L)'
;QQVIEASMACARTAAQEPGALVALDIGPIGELLAPAGTLPFEDACAQFAEMVRAGAAAGADLVFLETMTDLYELKAAILAAKENCDLPVFTSMSFEARGRTFTGCTVESYGITAAGLGADAVGINCSLGPKEILPFAQRLCRVVPAGMPVFVKPNAGLPNLDGSYDITPAEFAAEMAAYLPTGISMLGGCCGSEPESIRLLKKLTQDKTPAAKTPIVRSRLCTPVRCVEVNGITVVGERINPTGKKRLQQALREGDSAYACAQAVAQAEAGAELLDVNAGLPDIDEPATL
;
A
#
# COMPACT_ATOMS: atom_id res chain seq x y z
N GLN A 1 -1.13 -9.47 -21.88
CA GLN A 1 -2.15 -8.64 -22.54
C GLN A 1 -3.43 -9.44 -22.82
N GLN A 2 -3.41 -10.51 -23.63
CA GLN A 2 -4.61 -11.30 -24.00
C GLN A 2 -5.44 -11.79 -22.80
N VAL A 3 -4.79 -12.23 -21.71
CA VAL A 3 -5.48 -12.68 -20.49
C VAL A 3 -6.24 -11.51 -19.84
N ILE A 4 -5.63 -10.34 -19.76
CA ILE A 4 -6.24 -9.14 -19.19
C ILE A 4 -7.46 -8.72 -20.03
N GLU A 5 -7.32 -8.67 -21.34
CA GLU A 5 -8.42 -8.33 -22.26
C GLU A 5 -9.61 -9.29 -22.10
N ALA A 6 -9.34 -10.61 -22.05
CA ALA A 6 -10.39 -11.62 -21.85
C ALA A 6 -11.07 -11.51 -20.49
N SER A 7 -10.30 -11.31 -19.41
CA SER A 7 -10.83 -11.14 -18.07
C SER A 7 -11.70 -9.87 -17.96
N MET A 8 -11.24 -8.76 -18.53
CA MET A 8 -11.98 -7.51 -18.57
C MET A 8 -13.29 -7.66 -19.36
N ALA A 9 -13.28 -8.37 -20.48
CA ALA A 9 -14.50 -8.63 -21.27
C ALA A 9 -15.53 -9.45 -20.47
N CYS A 10 -15.11 -10.48 -19.74
CA CYS A 10 -15.98 -11.26 -18.85
C CYS A 10 -16.58 -10.38 -17.73
N ALA A 11 -15.73 -9.59 -17.05
CA ALA A 11 -16.19 -8.72 -15.98
C ALA A 11 -17.17 -7.64 -16.49
N ARG A 12 -16.89 -7.03 -17.63
CA ARG A 12 -17.79 -6.06 -18.28
C ARG A 12 -19.15 -6.67 -18.62
N THR A 13 -19.19 -7.90 -19.12
CA THR A 13 -20.45 -8.61 -19.41
C THR A 13 -21.26 -8.79 -18.14
N ALA A 14 -20.64 -9.22 -17.04
CA ALA A 14 -21.30 -9.41 -15.75
C ALA A 14 -21.77 -8.09 -15.10
N ALA A 15 -21.07 -6.97 -15.37
CA ALA A 15 -21.37 -5.67 -14.79
C ALA A 15 -22.49 -4.89 -15.49
N GLN A 16 -22.93 -5.30 -16.69
CA GLN A 16 -23.86 -4.52 -17.52
C GLN A 16 -25.22 -4.26 -16.85
N GLU A 17 -25.87 -5.30 -16.32
CA GLU A 17 -27.21 -5.13 -15.72
C GLU A 17 -27.18 -4.37 -14.40
N PRO A 18 -26.31 -4.71 -13.43
CA PRO A 18 -26.27 -3.98 -12.16
C PRO A 18 -25.66 -2.58 -12.27
N GLY A 19 -25.05 -2.21 -13.41
CA GLY A 19 -24.34 -0.95 -13.57
C GLY A 19 -23.12 -0.83 -12.64
N ALA A 20 -22.46 -1.96 -12.38
CA ALA A 20 -21.29 -2.02 -11.52
C ALA A 20 -20.03 -1.52 -12.26
N LEU A 21 -19.12 -0.87 -11.52
CA LEU A 21 -17.81 -0.52 -12.04
C LEU A 21 -16.93 -1.77 -12.13
N VAL A 22 -16.06 -1.81 -13.13
CA VAL A 22 -15.10 -2.91 -13.34
C VAL A 22 -13.69 -2.42 -13.05
N ALA A 23 -13.08 -3.02 -12.04
CA ALA A 23 -11.71 -2.73 -11.68
C ALA A 23 -10.74 -3.64 -12.44
N LEU A 24 -9.62 -3.06 -12.88
CA LEU A 24 -8.44 -3.86 -13.21
C LEU A 24 -7.77 -4.25 -11.89
N ASP A 25 -7.92 -5.50 -11.49
CA ASP A 25 -7.34 -6.03 -10.27
C ASP A 25 -5.92 -6.57 -10.54
N ILE A 26 -4.94 -6.05 -9.81
CA ILE A 26 -3.52 -6.40 -9.93
C ILE A 26 -2.98 -6.76 -8.55
N GLY A 27 -2.58 -8.02 -8.39
CA GLY A 27 -1.90 -8.51 -7.20
C GLY A 27 -0.37 -8.34 -7.24
N PRO A 28 0.33 -8.82 -6.19
CA PRO A 28 1.80 -8.85 -6.16
C PRO A 28 2.40 -9.64 -7.32
N ILE A 29 3.58 -9.24 -7.79
CA ILE A 29 4.34 -9.94 -8.83
C ILE A 29 4.76 -11.34 -8.37
N GLY A 30 4.91 -11.55 -7.05
CA GLY A 30 5.32 -12.83 -6.48
C GLY A 30 6.83 -12.98 -6.29
N GLU A 31 7.58 -11.91 -6.52
CA GLU A 31 9.02 -11.83 -6.33
C GLU A 31 9.36 -10.57 -5.52
N LEU A 32 10.27 -10.68 -4.55
CA LEU A 32 10.69 -9.54 -3.75
C LEU A 32 11.64 -8.63 -4.53
N LEU A 33 11.46 -7.32 -4.37
CA LEU A 33 12.33 -6.33 -4.95
C LEU A 33 13.68 -6.26 -4.24
N ALA A 34 14.73 -5.88 -4.98
CA ALA A 34 16.03 -5.61 -4.38
C ALA A 34 15.93 -4.44 -3.36
N PRO A 35 16.68 -4.48 -2.24
CA PRO A 35 17.71 -5.46 -1.89
C PRO A 35 17.20 -6.68 -1.11
N ALA A 36 15.91 -6.74 -0.77
CA ALA A 36 15.33 -7.88 -0.04
C ALA A 36 15.19 -9.13 -0.91
N GLY A 37 14.98 -8.95 -2.21
CA GLY A 37 14.95 -9.97 -3.25
C GLY A 37 15.89 -9.62 -4.40
N THR A 38 15.54 -10.10 -5.59
CA THR A 38 16.37 -9.98 -6.79
C THR A 38 15.79 -9.09 -7.89
N LEU A 39 14.49 -8.76 -7.82
CA LEU A 39 13.81 -7.96 -8.84
C LEU A 39 14.18 -6.47 -8.73
N PRO A 40 14.77 -5.85 -9.76
CA PRO A 40 15.01 -4.41 -9.78
C PRO A 40 13.69 -3.62 -9.70
N PHE A 41 13.72 -2.45 -9.05
CA PHE A 41 12.54 -1.60 -8.88
C PHE A 41 11.94 -1.15 -10.23
N GLU A 42 12.80 -0.77 -11.17
CA GLU A 42 12.42 -0.32 -12.52
C GLU A 42 11.77 -1.45 -13.32
N ASP A 43 12.23 -2.68 -13.16
CA ASP A 43 11.65 -3.85 -13.82
C ASP A 43 10.25 -4.16 -13.25
N ALA A 44 10.06 -4.00 -11.94
CA ALA A 44 8.74 -4.10 -11.32
C ALA A 44 7.80 -2.99 -11.85
N CYS A 45 8.26 -1.74 -11.92
CA CYS A 45 7.50 -0.64 -12.51
C CYS A 45 7.09 -0.95 -13.96
N ALA A 46 8.01 -1.48 -14.77
CA ALA A 46 7.73 -1.84 -16.16
C ALA A 46 6.66 -2.94 -16.29
N GLN A 47 6.72 -3.97 -15.45
CA GLN A 47 5.72 -5.04 -15.41
C GLN A 47 4.34 -4.51 -15.01
N PHE A 48 4.24 -3.72 -13.95
CA PHE A 48 2.98 -3.08 -13.56
C PHE A 48 2.45 -2.14 -14.65
N ALA A 49 3.31 -1.36 -15.29
CA ALA A 49 2.92 -0.45 -16.36
C ALA A 49 2.34 -1.19 -17.57
N GLU A 50 2.88 -2.36 -17.94
CA GLU A 50 2.31 -3.19 -18.99
C GLU A 50 0.88 -3.64 -18.64
N MET A 51 0.66 -4.13 -17.42
CA MET A 51 -0.66 -4.57 -16.96
C MET A 51 -1.66 -3.41 -16.92
N VAL A 52 -1.24 -2.25 -16.40
CA VAL A 52 -2.08 -1.04 -16.31
C VAL A 52 -2.51 -0.56 -17.71
N ARG A 53 -1.57 -0.45 -18.65
CA ARG A 53 -1.91 -0.04 -20.03
C ARG A 53 -2.88 -1.01 -20.70
N ALA A 54 -2.67 -2.31 -20.52
CA ALA A 54 -3.56 -3.33 -21.09
C ALA A 54 -4.98 -3.25 -20.50
N GLY A 55 -5.12 -3.10 -19.18
CA GLY A 55 -6.41 -3.01 -18.52
C GLY A 55 -7.15 -1.69 -18.80
N ALA A 56 -6.44 -0.58 -18.84
CA ALA A 56 -7.00 0.72 -19.23
C ALA A 56 -7.53 0.69 -20.67
N ALA A 57 -6.75 0.14 -21.61
CA ALA A 57 -7.17 -0.06 -22.99
C ALA A 57 -8.36 -1.01 -23.14
N ALA A 58 -8.49 -2.02 -22.26
CA ALA A 58 -9.64 -2.93 -22.19
C ALA A 58 -10.87 -2.32 -21.49
N GLY A 59 -10.80 -1.07 -21.08
CA GLY A 59 -11.94 -0.31 -20.55
C GLY A 59 -12.19 -0.49 -19.06
N ALA A 60 -11.17 -0.67 -18.24
CA ALA A 60 -11.29 -0.61 -16.78
C ALA A 60 -11.85 0.75 -16.32
N ASP A 61 -12.64 0.78 -15.24
CA ASP A 61 -13.13 2.01 -14.62
C ASP A 61 -12.15 2.54 -13.56
N LEU A 62 -11.32 1.65 -12.99
CA LEU A 62 -10.27 1.96 -12.01
C LEU A 62 -9.20 0.88 -12.02
N VAL A 63 -8.03 1.23 -11.50
CA VAL A 63 -6.95 0.28 -11.17
C VAL A 63 -7.04 -0.08 -9.70
N PHE A 64 -6.99 -1.37 -9.37
CA PHE A 64 -7.06 -1.88 -8.02
C PHE A 64 -5.81 -2.71 -7.71
N LEU A 65 -4.87 -2.13 -6.97
CA LEU A 65 -3.64 -2.78 -6.54
C LEU A 65 -3.92 -3.52 -5.24
N GLU A 66 -4.21 -4.82 -5.32
CA GLU A 66 -4.82 -5.58 -4.22
C GLU A 66 -3.86 -6.59 -3.58
N THR A 67 -4.06 -6.82 -2.28
CA THR A 67 -3.37 -7.86 -1.50
C THR A 67 -1.85 -7.70 -1.49
N MET A 68 -1.37 -6.46 -1.59
CA MET A 68 0.05 -6.19 -1.54
C MET A 68 0.63 -6.52 -0.15
N THR A 69 1.84 -7.06 -0.12
CA THR A 69 2.52 -7.49 1.12
C THR A 69 3.83 -6.75 1.35
N ASP A 70 4.32 -6.07 0.33
CA ASP A 70 5.53 -5.24 0.37
C ASP A 70 5.23 -3.79 -0.01
N LEU A 71 5.72 -2.83 0.80
CA LEU A 71 5.45 -1.41 0.55
C LEU A 71 6.27 -0.87 -0.62
N TYR A 72 7.45 -1.44 -0.86
CA TYR A 72 8.31 -1.00 -1.95
C TYR A 72 7.77 -1.47 -3.30
N GLU A 73 7.23 -2.69 -3.36
CA GLU A 73 6.50 -3.20 -4.51
C GLU A 73 5.23 -2.38 -4.78
N LEU A 74 4.44 -2.08 -3.73
CA LEU A 74 3.26 -1.23 -3.85
C LEU A 74 3.61 0.17 -4.39
N LYS A 75 4.75 0.75 -3.96
CA LYS A 75 5.25 2.01 -4.50
C LYS A 75 5.49 1.91 -6.01
N ALA A 76 6.15 0.86 -6.49
CA ALA A 76 6.36 0.62 -7.92
C ALA A 76 5.04 0.53 -8.69
N ALA A 77 4.07 -0.20 -8.13
CA ALA A 77 2.74 -0.37 -8.72
C ALA A 77 1.94 0.95 -8.80
N ILE A 78 1.97 1.78 -7.74
CA ILE A 78 1.29 3.09 -7.74
C ILE A 78 1.92 4.02 -8.77
N LEU A 79 3.25 4.13 -8.80
CA LEU A 79 3.96 4.96 -9.78
C LEU A 79 3.64 4.51 -11.20
N ALA A 80 3.73 3.21 -11.47
CA ALA A 80 3.38 2.66 -12.77
C ALA A 80 1.93 2.99 -13.18
N ALA A 81 0.96 2.91 -12.25
CA ALA A 81 -0.43 3.23 -12.54
C ALA A 81 -0.60 4.73 -12.84
N LYS A 82 -0.05 5.61 -11.99
CA LYS A 82 -0.18 7.07 -12.14
C LYS A 82 0.53 7.62 -13.38
N GLU A 83 1.60 6.98 -13.85
CA GLU A 83 2.34 7.40 -15.03
C GLU A 83 1.77 6.86 -16.35
N ASN A 84 0.89 5.84 -16.30
CA ASN A 84 0.42 5.14 -17.51
C ASN A 84 -1.10 5.21 -17.74
N CYS A 85 -1.89 5.78 -16.84
CA CYS A 85 -3.31 6.04 -17.06
C CYS A 85 -3.85 7.14 -16.13
N ASP A 86 -5.01 7.70 -16.50
CA ASP A 86 -5.75 8.69 -15.71
C ASP A 86 -6.85 8.07 -14.83
N LEU A 87 -6.89 6.73 -14.73
CA LEU A 87 -7.90 6.04 -13.94
C LEU A 87 -7.64 6.22 -12.42
N PRO A 88 -8.71 6.21 -11.60
CA PRO A 88 -8.54 6.16 -10.15
C PRO A 88 -7.73 4.93 -9.74
N VAL A 89 -6.81 5.11 -8.79
CA VAL A 89 -5.93 4.05 -8.26
C VAL A 89 -6.31 3.73 -6.82
N PHE A 90 -6.88 2.55 -6.60
CA PHE A 90 -7.19 2.02 -5.29
C PHE A 90 -6.10 1.04 -4.87
N THR A 91 -5.74 1.06 -3.60
CA THR A 91 -4.68 0.18 -3.11
C THR A 91 -5.11 -0.55 -1.85
N SER A 92 -4.69 -1.81 -1.67
CA SER A 92 -4.83 -2.50 -0.40
C SER A 92 -3.61 -3.34 -0.07
N MET A 93 -3.34 -3.44 1.22
CA MET A 93 -2.33 -4.34 1.76
C MET A 93 -2.96 -5.39 2.68
N SER A 94 -2.29 -6.53 2.72
CA SER A 94 -2.65 -7.65 3.57
C SER A 94 -1.75 -7.66 4.82
N PHE A 95 -2.37 -7.70 6.01
CA PHE A 95 -1.68 -7.65 7.29
C PHE A 95 -1.86 -8.94 8.07
N GLU A 96 -0.80 -9.38 8.73
CA GLU A 96 -0.85 -10.47 9.69
C GLU A 96 -1.45 -10.00 11.03
N ALA A 97 -1.77 -10.94 11.92
CA ALA A 97 -2.40 -10.68 13.21
C ALA A 97 -1.68 -9.65 14.11
N ARG A 98 -0.39 -9.45 13.89
CA ARG A 98 0.42 -8.44 14.60
C ARG A 98 0.32 -7.03 13.99
N GLY A 99 -0.48 -6.83 12.93
CA GLY A 99 -0.64 -5.54 12.25
C GLY A 99 0.57 -5.11 11.45
N ARG A 100 1.31 -6.07 10.92
CA ARG A 100 2.40 -5.88 9.96
C ARG A 100 2.19 -6.79 8.77
N THR A 101 2.67 -6.36 7.60
CA THR A 101 2.72 -7.21 6.41
C THR A 101 3.84 -8.25 6.52
N PHE A 102 3.91 -9.17 5.56
CA PHE A 102 4.97 -10.16 5.47
C PHE A 102 6.38 -9.55 5.52
N THR A 103 6.61 -8.42 4.84
CA THR A 103 7.89 -7.68 4.86
C THR A 103 8.04 -6.72 6.04
N GLY A 104 7.09 -6.69 6.96
CA GLY A 104 7.14 -5.89 8.18
C GLY A 104 6.54 -4.50 8.10
N CYS A 105 5.89 -4.13 6.99
CA CYS A 105 5.26 -2.83 6.82
C CYS A 105 4.15 -2.60 7.86
N THR A 106 4.10 -1.39 8.41
CA THR A 106 3.06 -0.98 9.36
C THR A 106 1.85 -0.38 8.63
N VAL A 107 0.69 -0.43 9.27
CA VAL A 107 -0.55 0.19 8.76
C VAL A 107 -0.36 1.68 8.52
N GLU A 108 0.35 2.35 9.41
CA GLU A 108 0.62 3.80 9.31
C GLU A 108 1.55 4.11 8.13
N SER A 109 2.66 3.37 8.00
CA SER A 109 3.60 3.58 6.88
C SER A 109 2.91 3.36 5.54
N TYR A 110 2.09 2.31 5.44
CA TYR A 110 1.28 2.07 4.24
C TYR A 110 0.36 3.24 3.91
N GLY A 111 -0.51 3.62 4.85
CA GLY A 111 -1.52 4.66 4.59
C GLY A 111 -0.90 6.01 4.22
N ILE A 112 0.18 6.41 4.92
CA ILE A 112 0.88 7.66 4.66
C ILE A 112 1.59 7.63 3.30
N THR A 113 2.27 6.53 2.99
CA THR A 113 3.00 6.40 1.72
C THR A 113 2.05 6.33 0.53
N ALA A 114 0.99 5.51 0.59
CA ALA A 114 0.03 5.39 -0.50
C ALA A 114 -0.70 6.73 -0.76
N ALA A 115 -1.10 7.44 0.31
CA ALA A 115 -1.69 8.76 0.18
C ALA A 115 -0.71 9.78 -0.43
N GLY A 116 0.55 9.76 0.00
CA GLY A 116 1.62 10.64 -0.51
C GLY A 116 1.96 10.38 -1.98
N LEU A 117 1.81 9.16 -2.46
CA LEU A 117 2.01 8.77 -3.86
C LEU A 117 0.77 9.02 -4.74
N GLY A 118 -0.32 9.52 -4.17
CA GLY A 118 -1.51 9.91 -4.93
C GLY A 118 -2.49 8.77 -5.20
N ALA A 119 -2.51 7.72 -4.36
CA ALA A 119 -3.61 6.76 -4.39
C ALA A 119 -4.94 7.47 -4.12
N ASP A 120 -6.01 7.06 -4.81
CA ASP A 120 -7.34 7.68 -4.69
C ASP A 120 -8.18 7.03 -3.57
N ALA A 121 -7.87 5.79 -3.21
CA ALA A 121 -8.42 5.10 -2.04
C ALA A 121 -7.40 4.10 -1.48
N VAL A 122 -7.49 3.84 -0.18
CA VAL A 122 -6.63 2.87 0.50
C VAL A 122 -7.48 1.88 1.30
N GLY A 123 -6.98 0.66 1.47
CA GLY A 123 -7.75 -0.35 2.18
C GLY A 123 -6.93 -1.48 2.75
N ILE A 124 -7.62 -2.40 3.40
CA ILE A 124 -7.05 -3.63 3.96
C ILE A 124 -7.90 -4.79 3.47
N ASN A 125 -7.27 -5.84 2.96
CA ASN A 125 -7.98 -7.03 2.53
C ASN A 125 -7.25 -8.31 2.89
N CYS A 126 -7.95 -9.42 2.82
CA CYS A 126 -7.43 -10.78 2.98
C CYS A 126 -6.80 -11.06 4.36
N SER A 127 -6.13 -12.19 4.50
CA SER A 127 -5.42 -12.76 5.65
C SER A 127 -6.26 -13.01 6.90
N LEU A 128 -7.11 -12.09 7.29
CA LEU A 128 -7.82 -12.08 8.58
C LEU A 128 -9.33 -11.87 8.38
N GLY A 129 -10.11 -12.21 9.41
CA GLY A 129 -11.55 -11.97 9.47
C GLY A 129 -11.91 -10.52 9.85
N PRO A 130 -13.21 -10.20 9.87
CA PRO A 130 -13.68 -8.84 10.13
C PRO A 130 -13.26 -8.30 11.49
N LYS A 131 -13.27 -9.09 12.55
CA LYS A 131 -12.91 -8.64 13.90
C LYS A 131 -11.45 -8.28 14.03
N GLU A 132 -10.59 -9.08 13.42
CA GLU A 132 -9.13 -8.91 13.49
C GLU A 132 -8.66 -7.70 12.69
N ILE A 133 -9.30 -7.41 11.54
CA ILE A 133 -8.95 -6.25 10.68
C ILE A 133 -9.45 -4.93 11.27
N LEU A 134 -10.53 -4.93 12.04
CA LEU A 134 -11.16 -3.70 12.54
C LEU A 134 -10.17 -2.73 13.22
N PRO A 135 -9.30 -3.14 14.15
CA PRO A 135 -8.33 -2.24 14.76
C PRO A 135 -7.36 -1.62 13.76
N PHE A 136 -6.97 -2.38 12.73
CA PHE A 136 -6.05 -1.90 11.69
C PHE A 136 -6.73 -0.88 10.78
N ALA A 137 -7.97 -1.13 10.39
CA ALA A 137 -8.77 -0.20 9.61
C ALA A 137 -8.99 1.14 10.35
N GLN A 138 -9.22 1.10 11.66
CA GLN A 138 -9.29 2.30 12.50
C GLN A 138 -7.97 3.07 12.54
N ARG A 139 -6.83 2.38 12.63
CA ARG A 139 -5.50 3.00 12.57
C ARG A 139 -5.26 3.65 11.20
N LEU A 140 -5.64 2.98 10.11
CA LEU A 140 -5.54 3.51 8.75
C LEU A 140 -6.36 4.81 8.61
N CYS A 141 -7.60 4.84 9.09
CA CYS A 141 -8.45 6.02 9.07
C CYS A 141 -7.85 7.24 9.80
N ARG A 142 -6.97 7.02 10.80
CA ARG A 142 -6.34 8.10 11.57
C ARG A 142 -5.15 8.75 10.85
N VAL A 143 -4.57 8.09 9.87
CA VAL A 143 -3.32 8.56 9.24
C VAL A 143 -3.50 9.05 7.82
N VAL A 144 -4.60 8.70 7.17
CA VAL A 144 -4.91 9.16 5.81
C VAL A 144 -5.75 10.45 5.81
N PRO A 145 -5.74 11.26 4.74
CA PRO A 145 -6.53 12.48 4.65
C PRO A 145 -8.03 12.25 4.92
N ALA A 146 -8.71 13.24 5.49
CA ALA A 146 -10.14 13.14 5.83
C ALA A 146 -11.02 12.77 4.61
N GLY A 147 -10.74 13.35 3.45
CA GLY A 147 -11.47 13.09 2.21
C GLY A 147 -11.12 11.79 1.49
N MET A 148 -10.01 11.11 1.86
CA MET A 148 -9.59 9.89 1.18
C MET A 148 -10.49 8.71 1.56
N PRO A 149 -11.15 8.01 0.61
CA PRO A 149 -11.91 6.81 0.90
C PRO A 149 -11.03 5.71 1.51
N VAL A 150 -11.56 5.03 2.53
CA VAL A 150 -10.94 3.84 3.12
C VAL A 150 -11.89 2.65 2.96
N PHE A 151 -11.35 1.52 2.54
CA PHE A 151 -12.14 0.31 2.34
C PHE A 151 -11.57 -0.90 3.09
N VAL A 152 -12.43 -1.88 3.34
CA VAL A 152 -12.04 -3.16 3.91
C VAL A 152 -12.71 -4.30 3.17
N LYS A 153 -11.94 -5.37 2.91
CA LYS A 153 -12.39 -6.62 2.28
C LYS A 153 -11.81 -7.82 3.07
N PRO A 154 -12.36 -8.13 4.26
CA PRO A 154 -11.89 -9.25 5.08
C PRO A 154 -12.21 -10.60 4.44
N ASN A 155 -11.52 -11.64 4.92
CA ASN A 155 -11.95 -13.02 4.67
C ASN A 155 -13.20 -13.36 5.51
N ALA A 156 -13.95 -14.36 5.10
CA ALA A 156 -15.03 -14.94 5.89
C ALA A 156 -14.45 -15.87 6.98
N GLY A 157 -13.53 -15.38 7.79
CA GLY A 157 -12.74 -16.13 8.75
C GLY A 157 -11.41 -16.63 8.18
N LEU A 158 -10.82 -17.61 8.86
CA LEU A 158 -9.61 -18.30 8.39
C LEU A 158 -9.99 -19.57 7.63
N PRO A 159 -9.20 -19.97 6.62
CA PRO A 159 -9.48 -21.22 5.91
C PRO A 159 -9.20 -22.43 6.81
N ASN A 160 -10.14 -23.38 6.79
CA ASN A 160 -10.00 -24.71 7.37
C ASN A 160 -9.04 -25.58 6.54
N LEU A 161 -8.64 -26.72 7.06
CA LEU A 161 -7.76 -27.66 6.36
C LEU A 161 -8.37 -28.21 5.06
N ASP A 162 -9.69 -28.24 4.96
CA ASP A 162 -10.44 -28.64 3.77
C ASP A 162 -10.72 -27.49 2.80
N GLY A 163 -10.26 -26.27 3.11
CA GLY A 163 -10.47 -25.08 2.31
C GLY A 163 -11.82 -24.37 2.54
N SER A 164 -12.66 -24.87 3.44
CA SER A 164 -13.90 -24.18 3.86
C SER A 164 -13.58 -23.01 4.79
N TYR A 165 -14.59 -22.14 5.00
CA TYR A 165 -14.52 -20.99 5.90
C TYR A 165 -15.61 -21.07 6.95
N ASP A 166 -15.32 -20.70 8.20
CA ASP A 166 -16.22 -20.90 9.34
C ASP A 166 -17.29 -19.81 9.49
N ILE A 167 -17.06 -18.62 8.95
CA ILE A 167 -17.96 -17.49 9.13
C ILE A 167 -19.03 -17.53 8.03
N THR A 168 -20.28 -17.73 8.44
CA THR A 168 -21.43 -17.68 7.53
C THR A 168 -21.67 -16.28 6.98
N PRO A 169 -22.36 -16.10 5.83
CA PRO A 169 -22.71 -14.78 5.29
C PRO A 169 -23.43 -13.87 6.28
N ALA A 170 -24.30 -14.42 7.13
CA ALA A 170 -25.02 -13.66 8.14
C ALA A 170 -24.13 -13.17 9.27
N GLU A 171 -23.25 -14.03 9.78
CA GLU A 171 -22.23 -13.66 10.78
C GLU A 171 -21.24 -12.65 10.21
N PHE A 172 -20.77 -12.86 8.97
CA PHE A 172 -19.90 -11.91 8.29
C PHE A 172 -20.51 -10.51 8.24
N ALA A 173 -21.77 -10.39 7.79
CA ALA A 173 -22.45 -9.10 7.73
C ALA A 173 -22.68 -8.49 9.12
N ALA A 174 -22.97 -9.31 10.14
CA ALA A 174 -23.14 -8.85 11.51
C ALA A 174 -21.82 -8.28 12.09
N GLU A 175 -20.70 -8.93 11.84
CA GLU A 175 -19.38 -8.46 12.25
C GLU A 175 -18.97 -7.19 11.49
N MET A 176 -19.27 -7.10 10.19
CA MET A 176 -19.02 -5.92 9.38
C MET A 176 -19.80 -4.68 9.83
N ALA A 177 -20.86 -4.82 10.60
CA ALA A 177 -21.60 -3.70 11.16
C ALA A 177 -20.73 -2.82 12.07
N ALA A 178 -19.72 -3.39 12.73
CA ALA A 178 -18.77 -2.65 13.57
C ALA A 178 -17.94 -1.60 12.82
N TYR A 179 -17.87 -1.69 11.49
CA TYR A 179 -17.14 -0.73 10.66
C TYR A 179 -17.92 0.57 10.38
N LEU A 180 -19.23 0.57 10.47
CA LEU A 180 -20.06 1.72 10.12
C LEU A 180 -19.69 3.02 10.86
N PRO A 181 -19.35 3.00 12.18
CA PRO A 181 -18.98 4.21 12.90
C PRO A 181 -17.51 4.63 12.76
N THR A 182 -16.71 3.92 11.96
CA THR A 182 -15.24 4.08 11.98
C THR A 182 -14.68 5.03 10.91
N GLY A 183 -15.51 5.51 10.00
CA GLY A 183 -15.06 6.32 8.86
C GLY A 183 -14.65 5.52 7.62
N ILE A 184 -14.86 4.20 7.65
CA ILE A 184 -14.72 3.35 6.47
C ILE A 184 -15.82 3.70 5.45
N SER A 185 -15.43 3.85 4.18
CA SER A 185 -16.31 4.32 3.10
C SER A 185 -16.86 3.18 2.24
N MET A 186 -16.12 2.05 2.15
CA MET A 186 -16.50 0.90 1.32
C MET A 186 -16.25 -0.39 2.07
N LEU A 187 -17.22 -1.31 1.94
CA LEU A 187 -17.17 -2.64 2.54
C LEU A 187 -17.26 -3.69 1.44
N GLY A 188 -16.47 -4.74 1.55
CA GLY A 188 -16.49 -5.87 0.64
C GLY A 188 -16.08 -7.16 1.35
N GLY A 189 -15.80 -8.19 0.58
CA GLY A 189 -15.28 -9.45 1.08
C GLY A 189 -14.10 -9.92 0.22
N CYS A 190 -13.28 -10.80 0.77
CA CYS A 190 -12.19 -11.49 0.11
C CYS A 190 -12.43 -13.01 0.19
N CYS A 191 -11.43 -13.80 0.53
CA CYS A 191 -11.53 -15.26 0.56
C CYS A 191 -12.69 -15.76 1.44
N GLY A 192 -13.41 -16.76 0.96
CA GLY A 192 -14.56 -17.35 1.66
C GLY A 192 -15.84 -16.52 1.63
N SER A 193 -15.82 -15.28 1.14
CA SER A 193 -17.05 -14.51 0.97
C SER A 193 -17.83 -14.97 -0.27
N GLU A 194 -19.16 -15.01 -0.13
CA GLU A 194 -20.11 -15.48 -1.14
C GLU A 194 -20.98 -14.32 -1.66
N PRO A 195 -21.71 -14.49 -2.77
CA PRO A 195 -22.66 -13.48 -3.25
C PRO A 195 -23.68 -13.05 -2.19
N GLU A 196 -24.09 -13.96 -1.32
CA GLU A 196 -24.99 -13.68 -0.21
C GLU A 196 -24.34 -12.72 0.82
N SER A 197 -23.04 -12.86 1.09
CA SER A 197 -22.30 -11.94 1.95
C SER A 197 -22.40 -10.51 1.42
N ILE A 198 -22.18 -10.32 0.12
CA ILE A 198 -22.29 -9.01 -0.53
C ILE A 198 -23.71 -8.47 -0.53
N ARG A 199 -24.70 -9.31 -0.75
CA ARG A 199 -26.10 -8.93 -0.67
C ARG A 199 -26.48 -8.40 0.72
N LEU A 200 -26.00 -9.07 1.76
CA LEU A 200 -26.23 -8.66 3.15
C LEU A 200 -25.47 -7.38 3.49
N LEU A 201 -24.22 -7.20 3.00
CA LEU A 201 -23.48 -5.94 3.15
C LEU A 201 -24.21 -4.78 2.47
N LYS A 202 -24.72 -4.97 1.26
CA LYS A 202 -25.53 -3.96 0.57
C LYS A 202 -26.74 -3.55 1.40
N LYS A 203 -27.47 -4.51 2.00
CA LYS A 203 -28.59 -4.25 2.90
C LYS A 203 -28.14 -3.52 4.18
N LEU A 204 -27.01 -3.89 4.76
CA LEU A 204 -26.43 -3.27 5.95
C LEU A 204 -26.08 -1.80 5.71
N THR A 205 -25.56 -1.47 4.52
CA THR A 205 -25.09 -0.12 4.16
C THR A 205 -26.16 0.74 3.48
N GLN A 206 -27.31 0.19 3.18
CA GLN A 206 -28.41 0.94 2.55
C GLN A 206 -28.76 2.17 3.41
N ASP A 207 -28.88 3.33 2.76
CA ASP A 207 -29.20 4.61 3.38
C ASP A 207 -28.20 5.04 4.50
N LYS A 208 -26.99 4.48 4.51
CA LYS A 208 -25.92 4.87 5.42
C LYS A 208 -24.93 5.79 4.72
N THR A 209 -24.46 6.77 5.45
CA THR A 209 -23.30 7.58 5.06
C THR A 209 -22.11 7.22 5.95
N PRO A 210 -20.90 7.17 5.41
CA PRO A 210 -19.71 6.94 6.22
C PRO A 210 -19.57 7.97 7.33
N ALA A 211 -19.17 7.55 8.51
CA ALA A 211 -18.84 8.47 9.58
C ALA A 211 -17.64 9.35 9.17
N ALA A 212 -17.62 10.58 9.66
CA ALA A 212 -16.51 11.48 9.39
C ALA A 212 -15.21 10.94 10.03
N LYS A 213 -14.14 10.94 9.27
CA LYS A 213 -12.81 10.65 9.80
C LYS A 213 -12.23 11.88 10.47
N THR A 214 -11.53 11.68 11.58
CA THR A 214 -10.74 12.71 12.26
C THR A 214 -9.27 12.34 12.23
N PRO A 215 -8.59 12.54 11.07
CA PRO A 215 -7.20 12.18 10.95
C PRO A 215 -6.32 13.08 11.80
N ILE A 216 -5.24 12.52 12.30
CA ILE A 216 -4.19 13.29 12.97
C ILE A 216 -3.33 13.90 11.85
N VAL A 217 -3.58 15.19 11.55
CA VAL A 217 -2.81 15.92 10.53
C VAL A 217 -1.45 16.30 11.11
N ARG A 218 -0.39 15.66 10.60
CA ARG A 218 1.00 15.93 10.98
C ARG A 218 1.91 15.67 9.78
N SER A 219 3.03 16.40 9.70
CA SER A 219 4.11 16.06 8.78
C SER A 219 4.79 14.79 9.25
N ARG A 220 4.93 13.83 8.35
CA ARG A 220 5.50 12.51 8.65
C ARG A 220 6.40 12.04 7.53
N LEU A 221 7.43 11.30 7.90
CA LEU A 221 8.29 10.54 6.99
C LEU A 221 8.24 9.07 7.38
N CYS A 222 8.17 8.19 6.40
CA CYS A 222 8.01 6.76 6.65
C CYS A 222 9.08 5.95 5.93
N THR A 223 9.65 4.98 6.64
CA THR A 223 10.16 3.73 6.06
C THR A 223 9.05 2.68 6.12
N PRO A 224 9.18 1.53 5.48
CA PRO A 224 8.15 0.47 5.60
C PRO A 224 7.83 0.12 7.06
N VAL A 225 8.84 0.10 7.92
CA VAL A 225 8.72 -0.41 9.30
C VAL A 225 8.59 0.67 10.36
N ARG A 226 8.82 1.93 10.01
CA ARG A 226 8.85 3.06 10.97
C ARG A 226 8.23 4.31 10.35
N CYS A 227 7.47 5.02 11.16
CA CYS A 227 6.98 6.36 10.86
C CYS A 227 7.55 7.35 11.86
N VAL A 228 8.12 8.45 11.38
CA VAL A 228 8.63 9.56 12.17
C VAL A 228 7.69 10.75 11.99
N GLU A 229 7.14 11.25 13.09
CA GLU A 229 6.35 12.48 13.09
C GLU A 229 7.27 13.69 13.28
N VAL A 230 7.21 14.64 12.35
CA VAL A 230 7.89 15.93 12.49
C VAL A 230 6.98 16.81 13.37
N ASN A 231 7.21 16.76 14.68
CA ASN A 231 6.42 17.47 15.68
C ASN A 231 7.34 18.19 16.66
N GLY A 232 7.53 19.49 16.48
CA GLY A 232 8.52 20.28 17.22
C GLY A 232 9.91 20.22 16.58
N ILE A 233 10.95 20.16 17.42
CA ILE A 233 12.34 20.07 16.94
C ILE A 233 12.64 18.60 16.61
N THR A 234 12.99 18.37 15.34
CA THR A 234 13.43 17.05 14.84
C THR A 234 14.89 17.14 14.44
N VAL A 235 15.70 16.22 14.92
CA VAL A 235 17.15 16.21 14.64
C VAL A 235 17.41 15.49 13.33
N VAL A 236 18.04 16.21 12.39
CA VAL A 236 18.46 15.68 11.08
C VAL A 236 19.98 15.52 11.07
N GLY A 237 20.43 14.30 10.78
CA GLY A 237 21.85 13.99 10.61
C GLY A 237 22.31 14.30 9.20
N GLU A 238 23.25 15.22 9.02
CA GLU A 238 23.72 15.74 7.72
C GLU A 238 25.16 15.27 7.35
N ARG A 239 25.73 14.32 8.07
CA ARG A 239 27.14 13.93 7.84
C ARG A 239 27.38 13.22 6.51
N ILE A 240 26.36 12.65 5.87
CA ILE A 240 26.45 12.01 4.55
C ILE A 240 26.20 13.07 3.47
N ASN A 241 27.11 14.05 3.41
CA ASN A 241 27.14 15.11 2.41
C ASN A 241 28.60 15.39 2.07
N PRO A 242 29.06 15.20 0.82
CA PRO A 242 30.46 15.29 0.45
C PRO A 242 31.01 16.70 0.50
N THR A 243 30.20 17.75 0.60
CA THR A 243 30.66 19.13 0.63
C THR A 243 31.68 19.37 1.76
N GLY A 244 32.93 19.67 1.40
CA GLY A 244 34.00 19.92 2.35
C GLY A 244 34.55 18.69 3.08
N LYS A 245 34.03 17.48 2.83
CA LYS A 245 34.37 16.23 3.56
C LYS A 245 35.23 15.30 2.68
N LYS A 246 36.52 15.54 2.59
CA LYS A 246 37.46 14.82 1.70
C LYS A 246 37.37 13.29 1.82
N ARG A 247 37.24 12.75 3.04
CA ARG A 247 37.19 11.31 3.25
C ARG A 247 35.88 10.71 2.65
N LEU A 248 34.74 11.39 2.79
CA LEU A 248 33.50 10.95 2.18
C LEU A 248 33.56 11.07 0.65
N GLN A 249 34.12 12.16 0.11
CA GLN A 249 34.33 12.31 -1.33
C GLN A 249 35.17 11.15 -1.90
N GLN A 250 36.23 10.75 -1.20
CA GLN A 250 37.08 9.63 -1.60
C GLN A 250 36.25 8.32 -1.55
N ALA A 251 35.54 8.06 -0.46
CA ALA A 251 34.70 6.86 -0.29
C ALA A 251 33.67 6.73 -1.42
N LEU A 252 32.97 7.82 -1.77
CA LEU A 252 31.97 7.80 -2.86
C LEU A 252 32.62 7.49 -4.22
N ARG A 253 33.82 8.06 -4.52
CA ARG A 253 34.56 7.75 -5.77
C ARG A 253 35.04 6.30 -5.84
N GLU A 254 35.39 5.73 -4.70
CA GLU A 254 35.90 4.35 -4.57
C GLU A 254 34.75 3.32 -4.44
N GLY A 255 33.49 3.77 -4.35
CA GLY A 255 32.35 2.89 -4.08
C GLY A 255 32.36 2.28 -2.67
N ASP A 256 33.04 2.92 -1.71
CA ASP A 256 33.09 2.49 -0.31
C ASP A 256 31.79 2.88 0.43
N SER A 257 30.74 2.13 0.18
CA SER A 257 29.45 2.31 0.85
C SER A 257 29.54 2.05 2.37
N ALA A 258 30.49 1.22 2.82
CA ALA A 258 30.66 0.91 4.24
C ALA A 258 31.01 2.16 5.06
N TYR A 259 31.80 3.07 4.50
CA TYR A 259 32.10 4.34 5.16
C TYR A 259 30.86 5.22 5.30
N ALA A 260 30.03 5.33 4.26
CA ALA A 260 28.79 6.09 4.30
C ALA A 260 27.80 5.48 5.32
N CYS A 261 27.64 4.16 5.31
CA CYS A 261 26.84 3.43 6.29
C CYS A 261 27.30 3.65 7.73
N ALA A 262 28.61 3.63 7.97
CA ALA A 262 29.15 3.92 9.31
C ALA A 262 28.81 5.35 9.78
N GLN A 263 28.83 6.34 8.86
CA GLN A 263 28.36 7.69 9.19
C GLN A 263 26.86 7.75 9.50
N ALA A 264 26.03 6.96 8.79
CA ALA A 264 24.60 6.85 9.06
C ALA A 264 24.35 6.28 10.46
N VAL A 265 24.98 5.15 10.78
CA VAL A 265 24.85 4.48 12.09
C VAL A 265 25.27 5.41 13.23
N ALA A 266 26.43 6.05 13.11
CA ALA A 266 26.94 6.96 14.15
C ALA A 266 25.99 8.14 14.41
N GLN A 267 25.35 8.68 13.38
CA GLN A 267 24.37 9.76 13.56
C GLN A 267 23.07 9.26 14.21
N ALA A 268 22.60 8.09 13.82
CA ALA A 268 21.40 7.48 14.41
C ALA A 268 21.62 7.16 15.91
N GLU A 269 22.81 6.61 16.27
CA GLU A 269 23.22 6.36 17.65
C GLU A 269 23.36 7.65 18.47
N ALA A 270 23.79 8.74 17.83
CA ALA A 270 23.85 10.07 18.45
C ALA A 270 22.48 10.74 18.62
N GLY A 271 21.39 10.11 18.17
CA GLY A 271 20.02 10.58 18.36
C GLY A 271 19.41 11.31 17.16
N ALA A 272 20.00 11.21 15.95
CA ALA A 272 19.34 11.71 14.75
C ALA A 272 18.07 10.89 14.48
N GLU A 273 16.96 11.58 14.28
CA GLU A 273 15.65 10.97 13.96
C GLU A 273 15.49 10.76 12.44
N LEU A 274 16.14 11.61 11.66
CA LEU A 274 16.21 11.60 10.21
C LEU A 274 17.67 11.66 9.76
N LEU A 275 17.95 11.12 8.58
CA LEU A 275 19.25 11.24 7.92
C LEU A 275 19.07 11.93 6.57
N ASP A 276 19.85 12.97 6.33
CA ASP A 276 20.00 13.57 5.01
C ASP A 276 21.16 12.87 4.28
N VAL A 277 20.90 12.40 3.07
CA VAL A 277 21.86 11.69 2.23
C VAL A 277 22.05 12.46 0.93
N ASN A 278 23.28 12.89 0.70
CA ASN A 278 23.71 13.59 -0.51
C ASN A 278 24.98 12.89 -1.03
N ALA A 279 24.94 12.41 -2.26
CA ALA A 279 26.09 11.82 -2.95
C ALA A 279 26.63 12.70 -4.10
N GLY A 280 26.12 13.93 -4.25
CA GLY A 280 26.42 14.83 -5.36
C GLY A 280 27.89 15.23 -5.43
N LEU A 281 28.62 14.63 -6.38
CA LEU A 281 29.97 15.01 -6.79
C LEU A 281 29.99 15.13 -8.32
N PRO A 282 30.75 16.14 -8.88
CA PRO A 282 30.72 16.39 -10.31
C PRO A 282 31.27 15.24 -11.20
N ASP A 283 32.01 14.32 -10.62
CA ASP A 283 32.79 13.28 -11.30
C ASP A 283 32.27 11.85 -11.01
N ILE A 284 31.07 11.69 -10.45
CA ILE A 284 30.42 10.39 -10.22
C ILE A 284 29.01 10.36 -10.78
N ASP A 285 28.50 9.15 -11.04
CA ASP A 285 27.09 8.91 -11.33
C ASP A 285 26.30 8.90 -10.01
N GLU A 286 25.64 10.01 -9.68
CA GLU A 286 24.94 10.17 -8.43
C GLU A 286 23.77 9.17 -8.29
N PRO A 287 22.89 8.96 -9.29
CA PRO A 287 21.85 7.95 -9.23
C PRO A 287 22.36 6.52 -8.96
N ALA A 288 23.48 6.14 -9.60
CA ALA A 288 24.07 4.82 -9.39
C ALA A 288 24.78 4.69 -8.02
N THR A 289 25.14 5.81 -7.39
CA THR A 289 25.83 5.85 -6.08
C THR A 289 24.86 5.80 -4.91
N LEU A 290 23.64 6.35 -5.08
CA LEU A 290 22.53 6.34 -4.11
C LEU A 290 21.76 5.03 -4.09
#